data_b055e5c5adf1ca427b7ba4b5d7c88827
#
_entry.id   b055e5c5adf1ca427b7ba4b5d7c88827
#
_cell.length_a   1.000
_cell.length_b   1.000
_cell.length_c   1.000
_cell.angle_alpha   90.00
_cell.angle_beta   90.00
_cell.angle_gamma   90.00
#
_symmetry.space_group_name_H-M   'P 1'
#
loop_
_entity.id
_entity.type
_entity.pdbx_description
1 polymer ?
#
loop_
_entity_poly.entity_id
_entity_poly.type
_entity_poly.pdbx_seq_one_letter_code
_entity_poly.pdbx_strand_id
1 'polypeptide(L)'
;DRSPSRGLGDVYKRQDRDEAFEFLDRTARGIAEMFGSTCETLVHDMGDPRHPILSIYNGHVSGRTVGSTLDILGTARELDQDALVTDFVNLYATTPSGQQIKSSTFHLIGADYNLALGINFDYSSLVYANRILVDLMSAEADLQSAMWHGGEGQLDQVFEECLAAVGKPVNALNKRDRMKIIALLDQKNAFSFRKSVPFAAKRLQVSRYTVYKYLGELSGSAGGRNESKKEEP
;
A
#
# COMPACT_ATOMS: atom_id res chain seq x y z
N ASP A 1 -32.19 -49.14 -24.23
CA ASP A 1 -32.80 -48.39 -23.12
C ASP A 1 -31.94 -47.14 -22.84
N ARG A 2 -32.27 -46.02 -23.47
CA ARG A 2 -31.58 -44.76 -23.24
C ARG A 2 -32.25 -44.07 -22.06
N SER A 3 -31.60 -44.11 -20.92
CA SER A 3 -32.04 -43.55 -19.67
C SER A 3 -32.30 -42.02 -19.81
N PRO A 4 -33.54 -41.52 -19.60
CA PRO A 4 -33.86 -40.09 -19.74
C PRO A 4 -33.19 -39.20 -18.67
N SER A 5 -32.57 -39.78 -17.66
CA SER A 5 -32.03 -39.04 -16.51
C SER A 5 -30.72 -38.31 -16.79
N ARG A 6 -29.93 -38.67 -17.81
CA ARG A 6 -28.69 -37.97 -18.15
C ARG A 6 -28.93 -36.57 -18.74
N GLY A 7 -29.95 -36.41 -19.58
CA GLY A 7 -30.27 -35.13 -20.21
C GLY A 7 -30.77 -34.05 -19.23
N LEU A 8 -31.54 -34.45 -18.22
CA LEU A 8 -32.05 -33.52 -17.19
C LEU A 8 -30.91 -33.00 -16.29
N GLY A 9 -30.00 -33.90 -15.86
CA GLY A 9 -28.83 -33.49 -15.06
C GLY A 9 -27.95 -32.47 -15.79
N ASP A 10 -27.71 -32.66 -17.08
CA ASP A 10 -26.89 -31.73 -17.89
C ASP A 10 -27.57 -30.38 -18.12
N VAL A 11 -28.93 -30.34 -18.14
CA VAL A 11 -29.70 -29.09 -18.26
C VAL A 11 -29.59 -28.29 -16.95
N TYR A 12 -29.78 -28.89 -15.79
CA TYR A 12 -29.68 -28.22 -14.50
C TYR A 12 -28.25 -27.68 -14.23
N LYS A 13 -27.23 -28.46 -14.53
CA LYS A 13 -25.84 -28.06 -14.41
C LYS A 13 -25.48 -26.84 -15.27
N ARG A 14 -25.99 -26.85 -16.50
CA ARG A 14 -25.78 -25.72 -17.40
C ARG A 14 -26.50 -24.46 -16.92
N GLN A 15 -27.71 -24.60 -16.37
CA GLN A 15 -28.47 -23.52 -15.78
C GLN A 15 -27.75 -22.90 -14.58
N ASP A 16 -27.21 -23.72 -13.67
CA ASP A 16 -26.43 -23.24 -12.51
C ASP A 16 -25.21 -22.43 -12.93
N ARG A 17 -24.48 -22.86 -13.98
CA ARG A 17 -23.33 -22.13 -14.53
C ARG A 17 -23.77 -20.79 -15.15
N ASP A 18 -24.84 -20.78 -15.90
CA ASP A 18 -25.32 -19.58 -16.59
C ASP A 18 -25.82 -18.55 -15.56
N GLU A 19 -26.52 -18.94 -14.51
CA GLU A 19 -26.95 -18.08 -13.41
C GLU A 19 -25.74 -17.49 -12.65
N ALA A 20 -24.72 -18.33 -12.38
CA ALA A 20 -23.48 -17.90 -11.76
C ALA A 20 -22.74 -16.86 -12.64
N PHE A 21 -22.66 -17.12 -13.94
CA PHE A 21 -22.05 -16.17 -14.88
C PHE A 21 -22.82 -14.84 -14.92
N GLU A 22 -24.16 -14.88 -15.05
CA GLU A 22 -24.98 -13.66 -15.06
C GLU A 22 -24.80 -12.81 -13.78
N PHE A 23 -24.70 -13.45 -12.62
CA PHE A 23 -24.42 -12.74 -11.37
C PHE A 23 -23.05 -12.08 -11.37
N LEU A 24 -22.00 -12.83 -11.77
CA LEU A 24 -20.65 -12.30 -11.83
C LEU A 24 -20.51 -11.18 -12.87
N ASP A 25 -21.15 -11.33 -14.04
CA ASP A 25 -21.10 -10.32 -15.10
C ASP A 25 -21.77 -9.00 -14.69
N ARG A 26 -22.96 -9.06 -14.08
CA ARG A 26 -23.62 -7.87 -13.52
C ARG A 26 -22.79 -7.22 -12.41
N THR A 27 -22.16 -8.03 -11.58
CA THR A 27 -21.29 -7.55 -10.50
C THR A 27 -20.04 -6.87 -11.08
N ALA A 28 -19.38 -7.51 -12.05
CA ALA A 28 -18.23 -6.96 -12.76
C ALA A 28 -18.57 -5.60 -13.39
N ARG A 29 -19.66 -5.54 -14.12
CA ARG A 29 -20.14 -4.30 -14.76
C ARG A 29 -20.42 -3.19 -13.72
N GLY A 30 -21.13 -3.52 -12.64
CA GLY A 30 -21.46 -2.55 -11.58
C GLY A 30 -20.22 -2.00 -10.90
N ILE A 31 -19.21 -2.82 -10.64
CA ILE A 31 -17.92 -2.39 -10.07
C ILE A 31 -17.18 -1.48 -11.05
N ALA A 32 -17.10 -1.84 -12.34
CA ALA A 32 -16.45 -1.02 -13.35
C ALA A 32 -17.13 0.36 -13.50
N GLU A 33 -18.46 0.40 -13.51
CA GLU A 33 -19.22 1.65 -13.56
C GLU A 33 -19.02 2.50 -12.31
N MET A 34 -18.99 1.88 -11.11
CA MET A 34 -18.82 2.56 -9.82
C MET A 34 -17.43 3.23 -9.68
N PHE A 35 -16.38 2.54 -10.10
CA PHE A 35 -14.99 3.01 -9.94
C PHE A 35 -14.44 3.73 -11.18
N GLY A 36 -15.18 3.71 -12.29
CA GLY A 36 -14.85 4.43 -13.51
C GLY A 36 -13.77 3.77 -14.37
N SER A 37 -13.24 4.51 -15.34
CA SER A 37 -12.39 4.00 -16.42
C SER A 37 -11.05 3.40 -15.98
N THR A 38 -10.62 3.66 -14.77
CA THR A 38 -9.36 3.09 -14.21
C THR A 38 -9.57 1.71 -13.56
N CYS A 39 -10.81 1.24 -13.46
CA CYS A 39 -11.15 -0.05 -12.90
C CYS A 39 -11.61 -1.01 -13.99
N GLU A 40 -10.74 -1.93 -14.38
CA GLU A 40 -11.09 -3.06 -15.25
C GLU A 40 -11.69 -4.16 -14.39
N THR A 41 -12.80 -4.72 -14.86
CA THR A 41 -13.37 -5.94 -14.28
C THR A 41 -13.68 -6.95 -15.36
N LEU A 42 -13.57 -8.22 -15.03
CA LEU A 42 -13.77 -9.28 -16.01
C LEU A 42 -14.22 -10.57 -15.33
N VAL A 43 -14.89 -11.41 -16.12
CA VAL A 43 -15.26 -12.77 -15.70
C VAL A 43 -14.45 -13.77 -16.52
N HIS A 44 -13.75 -14.65 -15.81
CA HIS A 44 -12.98 -15.75 -16.38
C HIS A 44 -13.75 -17.06 -16.30
N ASP A 45 -13.56 -17.92 -17.32
CA ASP A 45 -13.75 -19.36 -17.23
C ASP A 45 -12.39 -20.01 -16.99
N MET A 46 -12.13 -20.39 -15.75
CA MET A 46 -10.85 -20.99 -15.36
C MET A 46 -10.71 -22.43 -15.86
N GLY A 47 -11.80 -23.03 -16.38
CA GLY A 47 -11.80 -24.32 -17.05
C GLY A 47 -11.32 -24.29 -18.51
N ASP A 48 -11.27 -23.10 -19.14
CA ASP A 48 -10.73 -22.90 -20.50
C ASP A 48 -9.56 -21.89 -20.51
N PRO A 49 -8.34 -22.29 -20.17
CA PRO A 49 -7.19 -21.37 -20.08
C PRO A 49 -6.80 -20.68 -21.40
N ARG A 50 -7.29 -21.16 -22.53
CA ARG A 50 -6.95 -20.59 -23.85
C ARG A 50 -7.84 -19.41 -24.23
N HIS A 51 -9.10 -19.44 -23.77
CA HIS A 51 -10.11 -18.40 -24.04
C HIS A 51 -10.93 -18.10 -22.80
N PRO A 52 -10.27 -17.74 -21.68
CA PRO A 52 -10.94 -17.70 -20.39
C PRO A 52 -11.80 -16.46 -20.18
N ILE A 53 -11.57 -15.37 -20.91
CA ILE A 53 -12.32 -14.13 -20.67
C ILE A 53 -13.68 -14.20 -21.34
N LEU A 54 -14.73 -14.35 -20.53
CA LEU A 54 -16.13 -14.40 -20.96
C LEU A 54 -16.73 -13.00 -21.11
N SER A 55 -16.44 -12.11 -20.19
CA SER A 55 -16.81 -10.69 -20.26
C SER A 55 -15.71 -9.83 -19.65
N ILE A 56 -15.64 -8.57 -20.12
CA ILE A 56 -14.65 -7.60 -19.65
C ILE A 56 -15.20 -6.17 -19.80
N TYR A 57 -14.98 -5.35 -18.77
CA TYR A 57 -15.32 -3.95 -18.70
C TYR A 57 -14.06 -3.13 -18.47
N ASN A 58 -13.91 -2.03 -19.19
CA ASN A 58 -12.69 -1.21 -19.19
C ASN A 58 -11.40 -1.97 -19.54
N GLY A 59 -11.48 -2.93 -20.48
CA GLY A 59 -10.37 -3.78 -20.89
C GLY A 59 -9.13 -3.05 -21.41
N HIS A 60 -9.22 -1.73 -21.66
CA HIS A 60 -8.08 -0.90 -22.01
C HIS A 60 -7.04 -0.78 -20.87
N VAL A 61 -7.40 -1.06 -19.61
CA VAL A 61 -6.49 -1.04 -18.48
C VAL A 61 -5.39 -2.08 -18.65
N SER A 62 -5.72 -3.28 -19.06
CA SER A 62 -4.75 -4.35 -19.32
C SER A 62 -4.46 -4.58 -20.81
N GLY A 63 -5.27 -4.00 -21.70
CA GLY A 63 -5.23 -4.25 -23.14
C GLY A 63 -5.90 -5.57 -23.56
N ARG A 64 -6.61 -6.25 -22.65
CA ARG A 64 -7.29 -7.52 -22.91
C ARG A 64 -8.70 -7.34 -23.47
N THR A 65 -9.21 -8.38 -24.10
CA THR A 65 -10.55 -8.45 -24.68
C THR A 65 -11.19 -9.81 -24.39
N VAL A 66 -12.48 -9.94 -24.65
CA VAL A 66 -13.15 -11.25 -24.59
C VAL A 66 -12.39 -12.27 -25.43
N GLY A 67 -12.17 -13.46 -24.89
CA GLY A 67 -11.43 -14.54 -25.53
C GLY A 67 -9.90 -14.41 -25.47
N SER A 68 -9.34 -13.40 -24.79
CA SER A 68 -7.89 -13.34 -24.55
C SER A 68 -7.46 -14.50 -23.65
N THR A 69 -6.21 -14.93 -23.82
CA THR A 69 -5.59 -15.99 -23.02
C THR A 69 -5.45 -15.59 -21.55
N LEU A 70 -5.39 -16.59 -20.68
CA LEU A 70 -5.16 -16.40 -19.26
C LEU A 70 -3.68 -16.08 -19.03
N ASP A 71 -3.38 -14.83 -18.83
CA ASP A 71 -2.06 -14.34 -18.49
C ASP A 71 -2.13 -13.33 -17.33
N ILE A 72 -0.98 -13.07 -16.73
CA ILE A 72 -0.88 -12.07 -15.66
C ILE A 72 -0.83 -10.68 -16.33
N LEU A 73 -2.01 -10.07 -16.51
CA LEU A 73 -2.17 -8.69 -17.00
C LEU A 73 -1.37 -8.39 -18.29
N GLY A 74 -1.41 -9.34 -19.24
CA GLY A 74 -0.73 -9.17 -20.53
C GLY A 74 0.78 -9.44 -20.49
N THR A 75 1.31 -10.04 -19.42
CA THR A 75 2.77 -10.32 -19.32
C THR A 75 3.21 -11.60 -20.02
N ALA A 76 2.30 -12.34 -20.64
CA ALA A 76 2.53 -13.65 -21.28
C ALA A 76 3.13 -14.71 -20.31
N ARG A 77 2.94 -14.56 -19.02
CA ARG A 77 3.33 -15.54 -18.02
C ARG A 77 2.16 -16.48 -17.72
N GLU A 78 2.41 -17.77 -17.79
CA GLU A 78 1.44 -18.78 -17.39
C GLU A 78 1.17 -18.70 -15.88
N LEU A 79 -0.09 -18.88 -15.51
CA LEU A 79 -0.49 -18.99 -14.11
C LEU A 79 -0.12 -20.37 -13.58
N ASP A 80 0.30 -20.42 -12.32
CA ASP A 80 0.44 -21.68 -11.59
C ASP A 80 -0.94 -22.32 -11.40
N GLN A 81 -1.00 -23.66 -11.32
CA GLN A 81 -2.26 -24.39 -11.16
C GLN A 81 -3.01 -24.01 -9.88
N ASP A 82 -2.29 -23.67 -8.82
CA ASP A 82 -2.90 -23.19 -7.57
C ASP A 82 -3.59 -21.83 -7.76
N ALA A 83 -3.12 -21.02 -8.69
CA ALA A 83 -3.72 -19.73 -9.02
C ALA A 83 -5.09 -19.87 -9.72
N LEU A 84 -5.40 -21.01 -10.27
CA LEU A 84 -6.69 -21.29 -10.95
C LEU A 84 -7.84 -21.59 -9.98
N VAL A 85 -7.57 -21.74 -8.70
CA VAL A 85 -8.56 -22.11 -7.66
C VAL A 85 -8.43 -21.32 -6.37
N THR A 86 -7.46 -20.39 -6.28
CA THR A 86 -7.18 -19.63 -5.06
C THR A 86 -7.50 -18.15 -5.24
N ASP A 87 -8.24 -17.57 -4.31
CA ASP A 87 -8.53 -16.15 -4.31
C ASP A 87 -7.27 -15.32 -4.03
N PHE A 88 -7.14 -14.24 -4.79
CA PHE A 88 -6.12 -13.22 -4.56
C PHE A 88 -6.80 -11.90 -4.23
N VAL A 89 -6.31 -11.20 -3.22
CA VAL A 89 -6.89 -9.92 -2.83
C VAL A 89 -5.80 -8.86 -2.71
N ASN A 90 -5.99 -7.75 -3.45
CA ASN A 90 -5.16 -6.55 -3.36
C ASN A 90 -3.66 -6.80 -3.63
N LEU A 91 -3.37 -7.64 -4.64
CA LEU A 91 -2.00 -7.88 -5.06
C LEU A 91 -1.53 -6.78 -6.02
N TYR A 92 -0.24 -6.46 -5.93
CA TYR A 92 0.40 -5.51 -6.82
C TYR A 92 0.88 -6.18 -8.10
N ALA A 93 0.65 -5.52 -9.24
CA ALA A 93 1.19 -5.89 -10.53
C ALA A 93 1.56 -4.65 -11.34
N THR A 94 2.46 -4.84 -12.33
CA THR A 94 2.80 -3.81 -13.30
C THR A 94 2.51 -4.34 -14.70
N THR A 95 1.77 -3.59 -15.51
CA THR A 95 1.54 -3.95 -16.92
C THR A 95 2.82 -3.76 -17.74
N PRO A 96 2.90 -4.35 -18.94
CA PRO A 96 4.02 -4.10 -19.87
C PRO A 96 4.19 -2.63 -20.24
N SER A 97 3.11 -1.84 -20.20
CA SER A 97 3.12 -0.37 -20.44
C SER A 97 3.58 0.44 -19.22
N GLY A 98 3.85 -0.21 -18.06
CA GLY A 98 4.33 0.43 -16.84
C GLY A 98 3.23 0.94 -15.91
N GLN A 99 1.96 0.64 -16.18
CA GLN A 99 0.86 1.00 -15.30
C GLN A 99 0.92 0.19 -14.00
N GLN A 100 0.61 0.82 -12.88
CA GLN A 100 0.60 0.19 -11.56
C GLN A 100 -0.81 -0.25 -11.24
N ILE A 101 -1.00 -1.55 -11.11
CA ILE A 101 -2.30 -2.19 -10.95
C ILE A 101 -2.39 -2.83 -9.57
N LYS A 102 -3.54 -2.66 -8.91
CA LYS A 102 -3.98 -3.53 -7.82
C LYS A 102 -4.95 -4.54 -8.40
N SER A 103 -4.66 -5.82 -8.22
CA SER A 103 -5.45 -6.92 -8.75
C SER A 103 -6.06 -7.76 -7.63
N SER A 104 -7.29 -8.16 -7.84
CA SER A 104 -7.99 -9.14 -7.00
C SER A 104 -8.73 -10.12 -7.90
N THR A 105 -8.78 -11.38 -7.50
CA THR A 105 -9.51 -12.44 -8.20
C THR A 105 -10.27 -13.27 -7.18
N PHE A 106 -11.55 -13.48 -7.42
CA PHE A 106 -12.44 -14.27 -6.58
C PHE A 106 -13.02 -15.41 -7.39
N HIS A 107 -12.83 -16.64 -6.92
CA HIS A 107 -13.29 -17.84 -7.60
C HIS A 107 -14.69 -18.23 -7.14
N LEU A 108 -15.51 -18.63 -8.09
CA LEU A 108 -16.81 -19.27 -7.87
C LEU A 108 -16.79 -20.65 -8.50
N ILE A 109 -16.59 -21.66 -7.66
CA ILE A 109 -16.43 -23.04 -8.08
C ILE A 109 -17.72 -23.79 -7.82
N GLY A 110 -18.35 -24.27 -8.87
CA GLY A 110 -19.51 -25.19 -8.83
C GLY A 110 -19.13 -26.63 -9.15
N ALA A 111 -20.13 -27.47 -9.28
CA ALA A 111 -19.90 -28.89 -9.56
C ALA A 111 -19.25 -29.13 -10.94
N ASP A 112 -19.56 -28.28 -11.92
CA ASP A 112 -19.14 -28.44 -13.33
C ASP A 112 -18.60 -27.13 -13.93
N TYR A 113 -18.30 -26.13 -13.10
CA TYR A 113 -17.72 -24.88 -13.57
C TYR A 113 -16.72 -24.31 -12.56
N ASN A 114 -15.78 -23.56 -13.07
CA ASN A 114 -14.85 -22.76 -12.29
C ASN A 114 -14.79 -21.37 -12.95
N LEU A 115 -15.59 -20.44 -12.41
CA LEU A 115 -15.61 -19.05 -12.85
C LEU A 115 -14.83 -18.19 -11.87
N ALA A 116 -14.27 -17.07 -12.35
CA ALA A 116 -13.62 -16.13 -11.48
C ALA A 116 -13.93 -14.69 -11.88
N LEU A 117 -14.20 -13.84 -10.87
CA LEU A 117 -14.29 -12.39 -11.01
C LEU A 117 -12.91 -11.78 -10.80
N GLY A 118 -12.35 -11.17 -11.83
CA GLY A 118 -11.13 -10.36 -11.76
C GLY A 118 -11.46 -8.88 -11.60
N ILE A 119 -10.72 -8.17 -10.75
CA ILE A 119 -10.81 -6.72 -10.54
C ILE A 119 -9.40 -6.16 -10.61
N ASN A 120 -9.13 -5.30 -11.58
CA ASN A 120 -7.85 -4.64 -11.79
C ASN A 120 -8.01 -3.13 -11.72
N PHE A 121 -7.43 -2.51 -10.73
CA PHE A 121 -7.51 -1.07 -10.52
C PHE A 121 -6.17 -0.41 -10.86
N ASP A 122 -6.16 0.41 -11.93
CA ASP A 122 -5.02 1.25 -12.28
C ASP A 122 -4.95 2.46 -11.34
N TYR A 123 -3.97 2.46 -10.44
CA TYR A 123 -3.74 3.55 -9.51
C TYR A 123 -2.52 4.42 -9.87
N SER A 124 -2.00 4.30 -11.09
CA SER A 124 -0.81 5.06 -11.55
C SER A 124 -1.01 6.56 -11.40
N SER A 125 -2.20 7.08 -11.74
CA SER A 125 -2.54 8.49 -11.58
C SER A 125 -2.56 8.93 -10.12
N LEU A 126 -2.97 8.07 -9.19
CA LEU A 126 -2.95 8.35 -7.75
C LEU A 126 -1.51 8.40 -7.22
N VAL A 127 -0.64 7.52 -7.69
CA VAL A 127 0.79 7.56 -7.36
C VAL A 127 1.42 8.86 -7.83
N TYR A 128 1.10 9.28 -9.05
CA TYR A 128 1.59 10.55 -9.60
C TYR A 128 1.06 11.75 -8.80
N ALA A 129 -0.24 11.79 -8.50
CA ALA A 129 -0.85 12.83 -7.69
C ALA A 129 -0.24 12.88 -6.27
N ASN A 130 -0.04 11.72 -5.64
CA ASN A 130 0.61 11.64 -4.34
C ASN A 130 2.04 12.20 -4.37
N ARG A 131 2.80 11.92 -5.44
CA ARG A 131 4.15 12.48 -5.61
C ARG A 131 4.12 14.01 -5.70
N ILE A 132 3.18 14.57 -6.46
CA ILE A 132 2.99 16.02 -6.55
C ILE A 132 2.62 16.59 -5.17
N LEU A 133 1.70 15.95 -4.44
CA LEU A 133 1.30 16.40 -3.10
C LEU A 133 2.47 16.37 -2.12
N VAL A 134 3.27 15.31 -2.13
CA VAL A 134 4.47 15.20 -1.30
C VAL A 134 5.47 16.33 -1.65
N ASP A 135 5.67 16.60 -2.93
CA ASP A 135 6.58 17.65 -3.40
C ASP A 135 6.09 19.04 -2.97
N LEU A 136 4.79 19.32 -3.15
CA LEU A 136 4.17 20.57 -2.72
C LEU A 136 4.16 20.78 -1.19
N MET A 137 4.09 19.71 -0.43
CA MET A 137 4.15 19.76 1.04
C MET A 137 5.58 19.77 1.57
N SER A 138 6.57 19.48 0.73
CA SER A 138 7.96 19.50 1.14
C SER A 138 8.43 20.94 1.31
N ALA A 139 8.99 21.25 2.47
CA ALA A 139 9.66 22.49 2.74
C ALA A 139 11.15 22.21 3.01
N GLU A 140 12.05 22.99 2.38
CA GLU A 140 13.49 22.82 2.59
C GLU A 140 13.97 23.34 3.95
N ALA A 141 13.30 24.35 4.49
CA ALA A 141 13.63 24.95 5.77
C ALA A 141 12.44 25.73 6.34
N ASP A 142 12.45 25.93 7.65
CA ASP A 142 11.55 26.87 8.29
C ASP A 142 11.88 28.31 7.89
N LEU A 143 10.84 29.10 7.56
CA LEU A 143 10.98 30.48 7.10
C LEU A 143 11.73 31.37 8.12
N GLN A 144 11.48 31.17 9.42
CA GLN A 144 12.15 31.90 10.47
C GLN A 144 13.66 31.61 10.49
N SER A 145 14.03 30.32 10.28
CA SER A 145 15.43 29.90 10.17
C SER A 145 16.14 30.46 8.93
N ALA A 146 15.40 30.60 7.81
CA ALA A 146 15.92 31.13 6.55
C ALA A 146 16.14 32.64 6.62
N MET A 147 15.29 33.37 7.36
CA MET A 147 15.38 34.82 7.52
C MET A 147 16.41 35.26 8.57
N TRP A 148 16.76 34.38 9.49
CA TRP A 148 17.86 34.64 10.45
C TRP A 148 19.15 34.01 9.92
N HIS A 149 20.08 34.82 9.50
CA HIS A 149 21.41 34.43 8.99
C HIS A 149 22.16 33.61 10.04
N GLY A 150 22.09 32.30 9.98
CA GLY A 150 22.82 31.42 10.89
C GLY A 150 22.20 30.09 11.25
N GLY A 151 21.62 29.35 10.29
CA GLY A 151 21.00 28.05 10.59
C GLY A 151 21.92 27.05 11.30
N GLU A 152 23.24 27.11 11.12
CA GLU A 152 24.20 26.33 11.91
C GLU A 152 24.38 26.90 13.31
N GLY A 153 24.43 28.22 13.45
CA GLY A 153 24.54 28.90 14.76
C GLY A 153 23.31 28.70 15.64
N GLN A 154 22.12 28.63 15.08
CA GLN A 154 20.89 28.41 15.83
C GLN A 154 20.78 26.97 16.33
N LEU A 155 21.14 26.00 15.51
CA LEU A 155 21.21 24.59 15.93
C LEU A 155 22.26 24.39 17.05
N ASP A 156 23.40 25.07 16.95
CA ASP A 156 24.42 25.09 18.00
C ASP A 156 23.88 25.69 19.30
N GLN A 157 23.20 26.85 19.21
CA GLN A 157 22.61 27.49 20.38
C GLN A 157 21.56 26.60 21.05
N VAL A 158 20.62 26.05 20.28
CA VAL A 158 19.57 25.14 20.81
C VAL A 158 20.21 23.88 21.41
N PHE A 159 21.28 23.35 20.81
CA PHE A 159 22.00 22.21 21.34
C PHE A 159 22.69 22.54 22.68
N GLU A 160 23.37 23.67 22.78
CA GLU A 160 24.02 24.13 24.02
C GLU A 160 23.01 24.34 25.15
N GLU A 161 21.84 24.92 24.85
CA GLU A 161 20.76 25.05 25.82
C GLU A 161 20.26 23.68 26.32
N CYS A 162 20.10 22.71 25.42
CA CYS A 162 19.70 21.36 25.79
C CYS A 162 20.79 20.62 26.59
N LEU A 163 22.05 20.84 26.25
CA LEU A 163 23.19 20.28 26.97
C LEU A 163 23.29 20.86 28.38
N ALA A 164 23.14 22.20 28.51
CA ALA A 164 23.12 22.88 29.79
C ALA A 164 21.99 22.41 30.70
N ALA A 165 20.81 22.11 30.15
CA ALA A 165 19.67 21.56 30.89
C ALA A 165 19.95 20.13 31.45
N VAL A 166 20.92 19.41 30.90
CA VAL A 166 21.38 18.11 31.41
C VAL A 166 22.51 18.29 32.44
N GLY A 167 23.27 19.38 32.34
CA GLY A 167 24.31 19.75 33.32
C GLY A 167 25.56 18.89 33.28
N LYS A 168 25.84 18.21 32.16
CA LYS A 168 27.00 17.36 31.97
C LYS A 168 27.71 17.67 30.65
N PRO A 169 29.05 17.61 30.60
CA PRO A 169 29.76 17.69 29.34
C PRO A 169 29.52 16.46 28.48
N VAL A 170 29.64 16.62 27.14
CA VAL A 170 29.29 15.58 26.14
C VAL A 170 30.03 14.24 26.40
N ASN A 171 31.28 14.27 26.82
CA ASN A 171 32.08 13.07 27.11
C ASN A 171 31.64 12.30 28.37
N ALA A 172 30.85 12.93 29.24
CA ALA A 172 30.29 12.31 30.46
C ALA A 172 28.83 11.86 30.32
N LEU A 173 28.24 12.04 29.12
CA LEU A 173 26.86 11.64 28.87
C LEU A 173 26.69 10.13 28.76
N ASN A 174 25.77 9.56 29.54
CA ASN A 174 25.33 8.19 29.39
C ASN A 174 24.15 8.08 28.35
N LYS A 175 23.65 6.86 28.11
CA LYS A 175 22.51 6.66 27.16
C LYS A 175 21.27 7.50 27.54
N ARG A 176 20.91 7.52 28.81
CA ARG A 176 19.72 8.26 29.32
C ARG A 176 19.86 9.76 29.14
N ASP A 177 21.06 10.29 29.40
CA ASP A 177 21.37 11.72 29.20
C ASP A 177 21.24 12.10 27.71
N ARG A 178 21.80 11.29 26.81
CA ARG A 178 21.69 11.49 25.36
C ARG A 178 20.26 11.43 24.87
N MET A 179 19.45 10.48 25.35
CA MET A 179 18.02 10.43 25.04
C MET A 179 17.28 11.68 25.53
N LYS A 180 17.60 12.19 26.71
CA LYS A 180 17.01 13.42 27.24
C LYS A 180 17.35 14.63 26.37
N ILE A 181 18.60 14.74 25.90
CA ILE A 181 18.98 15.82 24.96
C ILE A 181 18.22 15.70 23.65
N ILE A 182 18.11 14.50 23.08
CA ILE A 182 17.32 14.27 21.85
C ILE A 182 15.85 14.65 22.06
N ALA A 183 15.25 14.31 23.20
CA ALA A 183 13.88 14.71 23.53
C ALA A 183 13.72 16.25 23.64
N LEU A 184 14.68 16.94 24.24
CA LEU A 184 14.65 18.41 24.33
C LEU A 184 14.85 19.07 22.98
N LEU A 185 15.72 18.53 22.12
CA LEU A 185 15.92 18.98 20.75
C LEU A 185 14.63 18.82 19.92
N ASP A 186 13.94 17.70 20.08
CA ASP A 186 12.68 17.40 19.41
C ASP A 186 11.56 18.36 19.87
N GLN A 187 11.42 18.57 21.18
CA GLN A 187 10.49 19.53 21.76
C GLN A 187 10.72 20.97 21.27
N LYS A 188 11.97 21.35 21.01
CA LYS A 188 12.35 22.64 20.43
C LYS A 188 12.30 22.66 18.90
N ASN A 189 11.73 21.61 18.28
CA ASN A 189 11.62 21.46 16.84
C ASN A 189 12.97 21.50 16.08
N ALA A 190 14.07 21.15 16.75
CA ALA A 190 15.42 21.20 16.19
C ALA A 190 15.61 20.23 15.02
N PHE A 191 14.83 19.14 14.95
CA PHE A 191 14.91 18.17 13.86
C PHE A 191 14.19 18.59 12.57
N SER A 192 13.50 19.71 12.56
CA SER A 192 12.99 20.36 11.35
C SER A 192 14.09 21.03 10.51
N PHE A 193 15.24 21.36 11.13
CA PHE A 193 16.36 21.98 10.42
C PHE A 193 17.08 20.98 9.51
N ARG A 194 17.50 21.46 8.34
CA ARG A 194 18.30 20.66 7.40
C ARG A 194 19.59 20.19 8.09
N LYS A 195 19.96 18.93 7.90
CA LYS A 195 21.13 18.28 8.51
C LYS A 195 21.14 18.23 10.04
N SER A 196 20.05 18.45 10.72
CA SER A 196 19.94 18.39 12.17
C SER A 196 20.33 17.03 12.76
N VAL A 197 19.89 15.93 12.13
CA VAL A 197 20.27 14.57 12.57
C VAL A 197 21.79 14.31 12.44
N PRO A 198 22.46 14.61 11.30
CA PRO A 198 23.92 14.57 11.22
C PRO A 198 24.62 15.49 12.24
N PHE A 199 24.08 16.67 12.47
CA PHE A 199 24.59 17.62 13.46
C PHE A 199 24.50 17.03 14.88
N ALA A 200 23.32 16.60 15.32
CA ALA A 200 23.10 16.02 16.63
C ALA A 200 23.95 14.75 16.84
N ALA A 201 24.08 13.89 15.83
CA ALA A 201 24.93 12.71 15.86
C ALA A 201 26.39 13.05 16.11
N LYS A 202 26.93 14.06 15.39
CA LYS A 202 28.31 14.55 15.56
C LYS A 202 28.53 15.15 16.95
N ARG A 203 27.62 16.02 17.41
CA ARG A 203 27.72 16.70 18.70
C ARG A 203 27.59 15.72 19.89
N LEU A 204 26.71 14.72 19.81
CA LEU A 204 26.52 13.69 20.85
C LEU A 204 27.52 12.52 20.75
N GLN A 205 28.39 12.51 19.73
CA GLN A 205 29.37 11.46 19.46
C GLN A 205 28.71 10.08 19.31
N VAL A 206 27.60 10.03 18.56
CA VAL A 206 26.87 8.80 18.23
C VAL A 206 26.64 8.67 16.73
N SER A 207 26.20 7.48 16.28
CA SER A 207 25.81 7.29 14.88
C SER A 207 24.46 7.98 14.56
N ARG A 208 24.23 8.33 13.29
CA ARG A 208 22.92 8.80 12.82
C ARG A 208 21.80 7.80 13.13
N TYR A 209 22.11 6.50 12.99
CA TYR A 209 21.20 5.42 13.36
C TYR A 209 20.78 5.51 14.83
N THR A 210 21.71 5.80 15.72
CA THR A 210 21.43 5.96 17.16
C THR A 210 20.48 7.13 17.43
N VAL A 211 20.62 8.25 16.71
CA VAL A 211 19.71 9.38 16.83
C VAL A 211 18.31 8.99 16.39
N TYR A 212 18.15 8.34 15.22
CA TYR A 212 16.85 7.86 14.76
C TYR A 212 16.23 6.83 15.72
N LYS A 213 17.03 5.94 16.28
CA LYS A 213 16.56 4.99 17.28
C LYS A 213 16.00 5.69 18.51
N TYR A 214 16.67 6.72 19.02
CA TYR A 214 16.20 7.49 20.18
C TYR A 214 14.90 8.25 19.87
N LEU A 215 14.77 8.85 18.69
CA LEU A 215 13.53 9.49 18.24
C LEU A 215 12.37 8.48 18.17
N GLY A 216 12.61 7.28 17.65
CA GLY A 216 11.63 6.21 17.61
C GLY A 216 11.20 5.72 19.00
N GLU A 217 12.15 5.57 19.95
CA GLU A 217 11.85 5.20 21.35
C GLU A 217 10.99 6.28 22.05
N LEU A 218 11.20 7.56 21.73
CA LEU A 218 10.41 8.67 22.27
C LEU A 218 8.98 8.71 21.70
N SER A 219 8.84 8.50 20.39
CA SER A 219 7.53 8.46 19.73
C SER A 219 6.68 7.27 20.18
N GLY A 220 7.30 6.10 20.40
CA GLY A 220 6.62 4.91 20.92
C GLY A 220 6.15 5.02 22.37
N SER A 221 6.86 5.83 23.19
CA SER A 221 6.48 6.06 24.59
C SER A 221 5.33 7.08 24.73
N ALA A 222 5.09 7.91 23.73
CA ALA A 222 3.97 8.86 23.72
C ALA A 222 2.62 8.21 23.35
N GLY A 223 2.62 7.12 22.57
CA GLY A 223 1.43 6.38 22.18
C GLY A 223 0.85 5.46 23.27
N GLY A 224 1.63 5.12 24.28
CA GLY A 224 1.23 4.17 25.35
C GLY A 224 0.47 4.77 26.53
N ARG A 225 0.21 6.07 26.59
CA ARG A 225 -0.45 6.71 27.74
C ARG A 225 -1.97 6.90 27.64
N ASN A 226 -2.62 6.48 26.56
CA ASN A 226 -4.05 6.72 26.36
C ASN A 226 -4.94 5.48 26.49
N GLU A 227 -4.43 4.31 26.89
CA GLU A 227 -5.26 3.10 27.01
C GLU A 227 -5.57 2.63 28.45
N SER A 228 -5.21 3.40 29.48
CA SER A 228 -5.49 2.99 30.85
C SER A 228 -6.39 3.99 31.61
N LYS A 229 -7.60 4.27 31.07
CA LYS A 229 -8.71 4.84 31.85
C LYS A 229 -10.06 4.55 31.18
N LYS A 230 -10.47 3.30 31.19
CA LYS A 230 -11.88 2.89 31.11
C LYS A 230 -11.99 1.48 31.66
N GLU A 231 -12.12 1.38 32.99
CA GLU A 231 -12.85 0.34 33.66
C GLU A 231 -13.06 0.79 35.10
N GLU A 232 -14.29 0.89 35.43
CA GLU A 232 -15.03 0.65 36.69
C GLU A 232 -15.91 1.82 37.16
N PRO A 233 -17.04 1.47 37.78
CA PRO A 233 -18.01 0.38 37.56
C PRO A 233 -19.39 0.91 37.10
#